data_46c7c1cc409850533c4e369ba8704915
#
_entry.id   46c7c1cc409850533c4e369ba8704915
#
_cell.length_a   1.000
_cell.length_b   1.000
_cell.length_c   1.000
_cell.angle_alpha   90.00
_cell.angle_beta   90.00
_cell.angle_gamma   90.00
#
_symmetry.space_group_name_H-M   'P 1'
#
loop_
_entity.id
_entity.type
_entity.pdbx_description
1 polymer ?
#
loop_
_entity_poly.entity_id
_entity_poly.type
_entity_poly.pdbx_seq_one_letter_code
_entity_poly.pdbx_strand_id
1 'polypeptide(L)'
;DAQESRGLGDVYKRQDQDNVHFVNAEVTDINLADQTVTAEQDEFSRTYAYDSLVVAAGSGQSYFGNDHFAEFAPGMKTLDDALELRSRIISAFEKAELTDDPAERERLLTFIIVGAGPTGVELTGQIAELANRTLNDVYSNYGTTSAKIYLLDGAPQVLPPFGKRLGRKAQRTLEKEGVQVHLNAMVTDVTADTVTYKDMKTEEETTLTGATKIWSAGVAASPLGKMVAEQAGVEADRAGRVSVNEDLTVGEHNNVYMVGDMISLNRLPGLAQVAIQGGAHVAKLIQAKVDEESTANEKEAFDYFDKGSMAIVKRFNAVVKLGKTEFGGFAGWVAWLGLHLTYVIGLRSRLAVLVNWATNILSRDRGNLEITTQQRIARNIINKNEK
;
A
#
# COMPACT_ATOMS: atom_id res chain seq x y z
N ASP A 1 5.72 5.93 0.97
CA ASP A 1 7.03 6.49 1.28
C ASP A 1 8.18 5.69 0.62
N ALA A 2 8.17 4.36 0.69
CA ALA A 2 9.16 3.55 -0.04
C ALA A 2 8.90 3.51 -1.56
N GLN A 3 7.70 3.82 -2.00
CA GLN A 3 7.30 3.85 -3.41
C GLN A 3 7.58 5.18 -4.09
N GLU A 4 7.66 6.28 -3.35
CA GLU A 4 8.09 7.57 -3.87
C GLU A 4 9.59 7.59 -4.22
N SER A 5 10.36 6.63 -3.71
CA SER A 5 11.81 6.52 -3.99
C SER A 5 12.14 5.91 -5.37
N ARG A 6 11.18 5.45 -6.15
CA ARG A 6 11.40 5.12 -7.57
C ARG A 6 11.57 6.36 -8.45
N GLY A 7 11.40 7.55 -7.90
CA GLY A 7 11.82 8.78 -8.57
C GLY A 7 13.35 8.93 -8.52
N LEU A 8 13.99 9.05 -9.67
CA LEU A 8 15.43 9.27 -9.84
C LEU A 8 16.02 10.36 -8.92
N GLY A 9 15.22 11.32 -8.45
CA GLY A 9 15.66 12.44 -7.61
C GLY A 9 16.18 12.08 -6.22
N ASP A 10 15.68 11.03 -5.56
CA ASP A 10 16.17 10.61 -4.24
C ASP A 10 17.43 9.73 -4.38
N VAL A 11 17.48 8.97 -5.45
CA VAL A 11 18.62 8.15 -5.84
C VAL A 11 19.85 9.02 -6.11
N TYR A 12 19.70 10.07 -6.91
CA TYR A 12 20.81 10.99 -7.20
C TYR A 12 21.38 11.70 -5.97
N LYS A 13 20.55 12.00 -4.96
CA LYS A 13 21.03 12.60 -3.71
C LYS A 13 21.86 11.64 -2.84
N ARG A 14 21.65 10.33 -2.99
CA ARG A 14 22.42 9.31 -2.26
C ARG A 14 23.70 8.93 -2.99
N GLN A 15 23.79 9.21 -4.29
CA GLN A 15 24.99 8.99 -5.11
C GLN A 15 26.12 10.02 -4.82
N ASP A 16 25.87 11.06 -4.01
CA ASP A 16 26.94 11.95 -3.54
C ASP A 16 27.94 11.27 -2.58
N GLN A 17 27.75 9.98 -2.31
CA GLN A 17 28.68 9.16 -1.53
C GLN A 17 29.47 8.27 -2.48
N ASP A 18 30.79 8.41 -2.51
CA ASP A 18 31.71 7.70 -3.41
C ASP A 18 31.62 6.16 -3.29
N ASN A 19 31.10 5.66 -2.17
CA ASN A 19 30.96 4.23 -1.88
C ASN A 19 29.54 3.67 -2.16
N VAL A 20 28.62 4.46 -2.76
CA VAL A 20 27.25 4.01 -3.09
C VAL A 20 27.09 3.90 -4.60
N HIS A 21 26.79 2.70 -5.09
CA HIS A 21 26.44 2.43 -6.47
C HIS A 21 24.96 2.05 -6.58
N PHE A 22 24.21 2.83 -7.35
CA PHE A 22 22.80 2.54 -7.60
C PHE A 22 22.63 1.84 -8.95
N VAL A 23 21.85 0.76 -8.97
CA VAL A 23 21.48 0.02 -10.17
C VAL A 23 19.96 -0.05 -10.26
N ASN A 24 19.40 0.53 -11.33
CA ASN A 24 17.96 0.46 -11.60
C ASN A 24 17.69 -0.77 -12.45
N ALA A 25 17.48 -1.91 -11.80
CA ALA A 25 17.19 -3.18 -12.44
C ALA A 25 16.31 -4.04 -11.51
N GLU A 26 15.61 -5.02 -12.07
CA GLU A 26 14.86 -6.01 -11.33
C GLU A 26 15.79 -7.14 -10.88
N VAL A 27 15.74 -7.50 -9.60
CA VAL A 27 16.44 -8.69 -9.10
C VAL A 27 15.65 -9.92 -9.50
N THR A 28 16.24 -10.77 -10.31
CA THR A 28 15.61 -11.98 -10.86
C THR A 28 16.12 -13.25 -10.21
N ASP A 29 17.33 -13.24 -9.64
CA ASP A 29 17.91 -14.39 -8.95
C ASP A 29 18.77 -13.97 -7.75
N ILE A 30 18.76 -14.79 -6.70
CA ILE A 30 19.64 -14.73 -5.53
C ILE A 30 20.19 -16.12 -5.30
N ASN A 31 21.52 -16.26 -5.35
CA ASN A 31 22.21 -17.51 -5.06
C ASN A 31 22.99 -17.39 -3.75
N LEU A 32 22.51 -18.06 -2.70
CA LEU A 32 23.12 -17.98 -1.37
C LEU A 32 24.46 -18.75 -1.29
N ALA A 33 24.59 -19.84 -2.06
CA ALA A 33 25.82 -20.67 -2.04
C ALA A 33 26.99 -19.95 -2.71
N ASP A 34 26.74 -19.30 -3.86
CA ASP A 34 27.73 -18.54 -4.61
C ASP A 34 27.85 -17.09 -4.16
N GLN A 35 27.00 -16.66 -3.23
CA GLN A 35 26.91 -15.28 -2.73
C GLN A 35 26.76 -14.26 -3.87
N THR A 36 25.78 -14.48 -4.74
CA THR A 36 25.52 -13.62 -5.90
C THR A 36 24.06 -13.20 -5.99
N VAL A 37 23.85 -12.04 -6.63
CA VAL A 37 22.55 -11.50 -6.99
C VAL A 37 22.56 -11.16 -8.47
N THR A 38 21.58 -11.65 -9.22
CA THR A 38 21.40 -11.29 -10.63
C THR A 38 20.27 -10.27 -10.76
N ALA A 39 20.56 -9.21 -11.50
CA ALA A 39 19.61 -8.13 -11.78
C ALA A 39 19.52 -7.91 -13.28
N GLU A 40 18.29 -7.66 -13.76
CA GLU A 40 17.97 -7.54 -15.17
C GLU A 40 17.20 -6.25 -15.46
N GLN A 41 17.48 -5.67 -16.62
CA GLN A 41 16.72 -4.55 -17.17
C GLN A 41 16.68 -4.69 -18.69
N ASP A 42 15.49 -4.89 -19.24
CA ASP A 42 15.28 -5.19 -20.66
C ASP A 42 16.14 -6.38 -21.11
N GLU A 43 17.03 -6.20 -22.10
CA GLU A 43 17.95 -7.23 -22.60
C GLU A 43 19.27 -7.32 -21.79
N PHE A 44 19.47 -6.48 -20.78
CA PHE A 44 20.70 -6.46 -20.00
C PHE A 44 20.54 -7.26 -18.71
N SER A 45 21.47 -8.15 -18.45
CA SER A 45 21.58 -8.93 -17.22
C SER A 45 22.96 -8.79 -16.62
N ARG A 46 23.05 -8.65 -15.30
CA ARG A 46 24.30 -8.57 -14.58
C ARG A 46 24.22 -9.26 -13.22
N THR A 47 25.27 -10.05 -12.93
CA THR A 47 25.42 -10.71 -11.63
C THR A 47 26.43 -9.94 -10.78
N TYR A 48 26.09 -9.73 -9.51
CA TYR A 48 26.89 -9.05 -8.51
C TYR A 48 27.23 -10.02 -7.38
N ALA A 49 28.50 -10.11 -7.00
CA ALA A 49 28.89 -10.81 -5.78
C ALA A 49 28.69 -9.91 -4.56
N TYR A 50 28.46 -10.52 -3.40
CA TYR A 50 28.30 -9.80 -2.14
C TYR A 50 29.02 -10.50 -0.98
N ASP A 51 29.51 -9.72 -0.03
CA ASP A 51 29.97 -10.19 1.28
C ASP A 51 28.80 -10.23 2.28
N SER A 52 27.92 -9.24 2.20
CA SER A 52 26.67 -9.17 2.97
C SER A 52 25.52 -8.78 2.06
N LEU A 53 24.37 -9.46 2.20
CA LEU A 53 23.17 -9.20 1.43
C LEU A 53 22.02 -8.72 2.35
N VAL A 54 21.36 -7.64 1.98
CA VAL A 54 20.13 -7.19 2.65
C VAL A 54 18.98 -7.25 1.66
N VAL A 55 18.03 -8.16 1.89
CA VAL A 55 16.83 -8.30 1.06
C VAL A 55 15.69 -7.46 1.66
N ALA A 56 15.32 -6.39 0.96
CA ALA A 56 14.35 -5.40 1.41
C ALA A 56 13.28 -5.11 0.33
N ALA A 57 12.84 -6.14 -0.40
CA ALA A 57 11.97 -6.03 -1.57
C ALA A 57 10.47 -5.80 -1.23
N GLY A 58 10.12 -5.71 0.04
CA GLY A 58 8.79 -5.37 0.51
C GLY A 58 7.70 -6.39 0.17
N SER A 59 6.50 -5.89 -0.12
CA SER A 59 5.33 -6.71 -0.41
C SER A 59 4.53 -6.17 -1.58
N GLY A 60 3.90 -7.06 -2.34
CA GLY A 60 2.97 -6.76 -3.41
C GLY A 60 1.51 -6.93 -2.98
N GLN A 61 0.61 -6.78 -3.95
CA GLN A 61 -0.82 -7.07 -3.77
C GLN A 61 -1.05 -8.57 -3.73
N SER A 62 -1.96 -9.02 -2.86
CA SER A 62 -2.44 -10.41 -2.83
C SER A 62 -3.92 -10.47 -3.15
N TYR A 63 -4.29 -11.36 -4.05
CA TYR A 63 -5.69 -11.69 -4.36
C TYR A 63 -6.10 -13.04 -3.74
N PHE A 64 -5.33 -13.53 -2.78
CA PHE A 64 -5.60 -14.80 -2.07
C PHE A 64 -5.78 -16.00 -2.99
N GLY A 65 -5.02 -16.07 -4.08
CA GLY A 65 -5.08 -17.12 -5.09
C GLY A 65 -6.11 -16.89 -6.21
N ASN A 66 -6.81 -15.76 -6.19
CA ASN A 66 -7.76 -15.36 -7.24
C ASN A 66 -7.16 -14.27 -8.13
N ASP A 67 -5.98 -14.52 -8.70
CA ASP A 67 -5.18 -13.48 -9.37
C ASP A 67 -5.88 -12.87 -10.58
N HIS A 68 -6.87 -13.58 -11.17
CA HIS A 68 -7.74 -13.04 -12.21
C HIS A 68 -8.56 -11.80 -11.77
N PHE A 69 -8.75 -11.58 -10.47
CA PHE A 69 -9.41 -10.36 -9.99
C PHE A 69 -8.62 -9.09 -10.31
N ALA A 70 -7.30 -9.20 -10.48
CA ALA A 70 -6.43 -8.08 -10.81
C ALA A 70 -6.82 -7.37 -12.12
N GLU A 71 -7.39 -8.09 -13.07
CA GLU A 71 -7.88 -7.53 -14.35
C GLU A 71 -8.96 -6.47 -14.10
N PHE A 72 -9.86 -6.72 -13.16
CA PHE A 72 -11.06 -5.90 -12.95
C PHE A 72 -10.98 -5.02 -11.71
N ALA A 73 -10.23 -5.43 -10.69
CA ALA A 73 -10.05 -4.73 -9.43
C ALA A 73 -8.55 -4.52 -9.14
N PRO A 74 -7.93 -3.51 -9.77
CA PRO A 74 -6.52 -3.21 -9.53
C PRO A 74 -6.25 -2.91 -8.06
N GLY A 75 -5.05 -3.26 -7.60
CA GLY A 75 -4.53 -2.93 -6.28
C GLY A 75 -4.08 -1.48 -6.17
N MET A 76 -3.51 -1.14 -5.00
CA MET A 76 -2.89 0.17 -4.77
C MET A 76 -1.57 -0.01 -4.00
N LYS A 77 -0.51 -0.38 -4.71
CA LYS A 77 0.83 -0.61 -4.17
C LYS A 77 1.92 0.23 -4.82
N THR A 78 1.75 0.56 -6.09
CA THR A 78 2.73 1.30 -6.89
C THR A 78 2.19 2.69 -7.28
N LEU A 79 3.09 3.56 -7.76
CA LEU A 79 2.69 4.84 -8.32
C LEU A 79 1.79 4.66 -9.56
N ASP A 80 2.09 3.65 -10.39
CA ASP A 80 1.29 3.33 -11.57
C ASP A 80 -0.13 2.90 -11.18
N ASP A 81 -0.28 2.10 -10.11
CA ASP A 81 -1.60 1.75 -9.57
C ASP A 81 -2.38 3.01 -9.15
N ALA A 82 -1.72 3.94 -8.46
CA ALA A 82 -2.36 5.18 -8.01
C ALA A 82 -2.82 6.05 -9.19
N LEU A 83 -2.01 6.16 -10.26
CA LEU A 83 -2.36 6.86 -11.48
C LEU A 83 -3.49 6.17 -12.25
N GLU A 84 -3.48 4.85 -12.31
CA GLU A 84 -4.56 4.07 -12.90
C GLU A 84 -5.88 4.26 -12.15
N LEU A 85 -5.86 4.08 -10.82
CA LEU A 85 -7.05 4.25 -9.98
C LEU A 85 -7.62 5.66 -10.11
N ARG A 86 -6.78 6.68 -10.07
CA ARG A 86 -7.19 8.06 -10.31
C ARG A 86 -7.86 8.22 -11.66
N SER A 87 -7.27 7.67 -12.73
CA SER A 87 -7.84 7.70 -14.08
C SER A 87 -9.18 6.98 -14.14
N ARG A 88 -9.33 5.80 -13.50
CA ARG A 88 -10.59 5.03 -13.47
C ARG A 88 -11.68 5.81 -12.74
N ILE A 89 -11.39 6.36 -11.56
CA ILE A 89 -12.35 7.11 -10.73
C ILE A 89 -12.85 8.35 -11.48
N ILE A 90 -11.95 9.20 -11.97
CA ILE A 90 -12.35 10.45 -12.67
C ILE A 90 -13.09 10.10 -13.98
N SER A 91 -12.58 9.14 -14.77
CA SER A 91 -13.26 8.72 -16.00
C SER A 91 -14.66 8.16 -15.76
N ALA A 92 -14.95 7.58 -14.60
CA ALA A 92 -16.28 7.10 -14.26
C ALA A 92 -17.28 8.26 -14.13
N PHE A 93 -16.87 9.35 -13.47
CA PHE A 93 -17.68 10.57 -13.38
C PHE A 93 -17.87 11.23 -14.75
N GLU A 94 -16.80 11.36 -15.56
CA GLU A 94 -16.87 11.92 -16.91
C GLU A 94 -17.84 11.13 -17.83
N LYS A 95 -17.77 9.81 -17.80
CA LYS A 95 -18.67 8.95 -18.58
C LYS A 95 -20.11 9.04 -18.09
N ALA A 96 -20.33 9.18 -16.78
CA ALA A 96 -21.65 9.35 -16.22
C ALA A 96 -22.33 10.65 -16.69
N GLU A 97 -21.56 11.69 -17.00
CA GLU A 97 -22.06 12.94 -17.62
C GLU A 97 -22.52 12.72 -19.07
N LEU A 98 -21.84 11.84 -19.79
CA LEU A 98 -22.08 11.61 -21.21
C LEU A 98 -23.22 10.62 -21.51
N THR A 99 -23.61 9.77 -20.56
CA THR A 99 -24.65 8.76 -20.78
C THR A 99 -26.05 9.27 -20.45
N ASP A 100 -27.01 8.97 -21.33
CA ASP A 100 -28.42 9.19 -21.07
C ASP A 100 -29.12 7.99 -20.41
N ASP A 101 -28.44 6.82 -20.38
CA ASP A 101 -28.97 5.61 -19.75
C ASP A 101 -28.82 5.69 -18.22
N PRO A 102 -29.93 5.71 -17.45
CA PRO A 102 -29.88 5.77 -16.00
C PRO A 102 -29.20 4.55 -15.35
N ALA A 103 -29.34 3.36 -15.93
CA ALA A 103 -28.74 2.14 -15.41
C ALA A 103 -27.21 2.14 -15.61
N GLU A 104 -26.76 2.58 -16.79
CA GLU A 104 -25.33 2.75 -17.06
C GLU A 104 -24.72 3.86 -16.19
N ARG A 105 -25.45 4.97 -15.99
CA ARG A 105 -25.01 6.03 -15.06
C ARG A 105 -24.86 5.52 -13.64
N GLU A 106 -25.82 4.75 -13.15
CA GLU A 106 -25.73 4.15 -11.81
C GLU A 106 -24.53 3.21 -11.71
N ARG A 107 -24.29 2.36 -12.72
CA ARG A 107 -23.12 1.47 -12.77
C ARG A 107 -21.80 2.24 -12.74
N LEU A 108 -21.70 3.32 -13.51
CA LEU A 108 -20.51 4.18 -13.56
C LEU A 108 -20.24 4.90 -12.24
N LEU A 109 -21.31 5.35 -11.55
CA LEU A 109 -21.21 6.03 -10.25
C LEU A 109 -21.17 5.07 -9.06
N THR A 110 -21.03 3.76 -9.29
CA THR A 110 -20.86 2.77 -8.23
C THR A 110 -19.38 2.38 -8.10
N PHE A 111 -18.83 2.66 -6.91
CA PHE A 111 -17.44 2.38 -6.52
C PHE A 111 -17.42 1.30 -5.45
N ILE A 112 -16.67 0.22 -5.68
CA ILE A 112 -16.59 -0.92 -4.78
C ILE A 112 -15.15 -1.11 -4.33
N ILE A 113 -14.89 -0.90 -3.05
CA ILE A 113 -13.56 -1.03 -2.44
C ILE A 113 -13.55 -2.30 -1.59
N VAL A 114 -12.61 -3.18 -1.84
CA VAL A 114 -12.41 -4.43 -1.10
C VAL A 114 -11.21 -4.29 -0.17
N GLY A 115 -11.45 -4.45 1.13
CA GLY A 115 -10.46 -4.29 2.19
C GLY A 115 -10.68 -3.03 3.03
N ALA A 116 -11.03 -3.21 4.32
CA ALA A 116 -11.23 -2.13 5.28
C ALA A 116 -10.02 -1.88 6.20
N GLY A 117 -8.83 -2.20 5.72
CA GLY A 117 -7.55 -1.78 6.29
C GLY A 117 -7.30 -0.27 6.07
N PRO A 118 -6.14 0.25 6.50
CA PRO A 118 -5.82 1.68 6.36
C PRO A 118 -6.00 2.20 4.92
N THR A 119 -5.39 1.53 3.93
CA THR A 119 -5.47 1.92 2.52
C THR A 119 -6.91 2.01 2.01
N GLY A 120 -7.73 0.97 2.28
CA GLY A 120 -9.13 0.96 1.83
C GLY A 120 -9.98 2.03 2.49
N VAL A 121 -9.79 2.27 3.79
CA VAL A 121 -10.49 3.34 4.52
C VAL A 121 -10.11 4.72 4.00
N GLU A 122 -8.83 4.97 3.80
CA GLU A 122 -8.32 6.25 3.27
C GLU A 122 -8.83 6.50 1.86
N LEU A 123 -8.74 5.51 0.98
CA LEU A 123 -9.23 5.61 -0.39
C LEU A 123 -10.74 5.81 -0.46
N THR A 124 -11.51 5.05 0.33
CA THR A 124 -12.97 5.19 0.42
C THR A 124 -13.36 6.60 0.86
N GLY A 125 -12.68 7.13 1.89
CA GLY A 125 -12.90 8.49 2.36
C GLY A 125 -12.56 9.56 1.32
N GLN A 126 -11.51 9.34 0.52
CA GLN A 126 -11.11 10.24 -0.56
C GLN A 126 -12.13 10.22 -1.73
N ILE A 127 -12.66 9.05 -2.10
CA ILE A 127 -13.68 8.93 -3.15
C ILE A 127 -14.99 9.61 -2.68
N ALA A 128 -15.38 9.40 -1.42
CA ALA A 128 -16.55 10.05 -0.85
C ALA A 128 -16.38 11.59 -0.81
N GLU A 129 -15.21 12.10 -0.44
CA GLU A 129 -14.93 13.53 -0.47
C GLU A 129 -14.93 14.09 -1.90
N LEU A 130 -14.37 13.34 -2.85
CA LEU A 130 -14.39 13.71 -4.27
C LEU A 130 -15.82 13.87 -4.79
N ALA A 131 -16.67 12.87 -4.55
CA ALA A 131 -18.08 12.86 -4.97
C ALA A 131 -18.90 13.95 -4.28
N ASN A 132 -18.80 14.04 -2.94
CA ASN A 132 -19.71 14.89 -2.14
C ASN A 132 -19.30 16.37 -2.12
N ARG A 133 -18.04 16.68 -2.45
CA ARG A 133 -17.50 18.04 -2.29
C ARG A 133 -16.80 18.58 -3.54
N THR A 134 -15.82 17.83 -4.08
CA THR A 134 -14.93 18.37 -5.11
C THR A 134 -15.65 18.47 -6.46
N LEU A 135 -16.43 17.44 -6.80
CA LEU A 135 -17.13 17.34 -8.08
C LEU A 135 -18.59 17.76 -8.03
N ASN A 136 -19.10 18.16 -6.85
CA ASN A 136 -20.53 18.41 -6.64
C ASN A 136 -21.16 19.41 -7.64
N ASP A 137 -20.40 20.40 -8.06
CA ASP A 137 -20.89 21.47 -8.96
C ASP A 137 -20.19 21.42 -10.34
N VAL A 138 -19.49 20.31 -10.66
CA VAL A 138 -18.70 20.19 -11.91
C VAL A 138 -19.56 19.64 -13.06
N TYR A 139 -20.47 18.73 -12.77
CA TYR A 139 -21.29 18.04 -13.77
C TYR A 139 -22.74 18.59 -13.75
N SER A 140 -23.36 18.67 -14.96
CA SER A 140 -24.66 19.30 -15.16
C SER A 140 -25.80 18.29 -15.26
N ASN A 141 -25.53 17.09 -15.78
CA ASN A 141 -26.56 16.08 -16.09
C ASN A 141 -26.95 15.22 -14.90
N TYR A 142 -26.15 15.24 -13.81
CA TYR A 142 -26.45 14.51 -12.58
C TYR A 142 -25.77 15.13 -11.36
N GLY A 143 -26.28 14.80 -10.16
CA GLY A 143 -25.61 15.16 -8.91
C GLY A 143 -24.59 14.09 -8.52
N THR A 144 -23.34 14.46 -8.35
CA THR A 144 -22.26 13.51 -7.96
C THR A 144 -22.46 12.88 -6.60
N THR A 145 -23.28 13.48 -5.74
CA THR A 145 -23.73 12.92 -4.45
C THR A 145 -24.59 11.67 -4.60
N SER A 146 -25.06 11.35 -5.83
CA SER A 146 -25.72 10.08 -6.14
C SER A 146 -24.77 8.90 -6.25
N ALA A 147 -23.46 9.11 -6.18
CA ALA A 147 -22.46 8.06 -6.20
C ALA A 147 -22.67 7.06 -5.05
N LYS A 148 -22.67 5.78 -5.38
CA LYS A 148 -22.75 4.67 -4.42
C LYS A 148 -21.34 4.18 -4.12
N ILE A 149 -20.95 4.19 -2.85
CA ILE A 149 -19.61 3.80 -2.43
C ILE A 149 -19.75 2.66 -1.44
N TYR A 150 -19.20 1.51 -1.80
CA TYR A 150 -19.21 0.29 -0.99
C TYR A 150 -17.80 0.00 -0.47
N LEU A 151 -17.69 -0.30 0.83
CA LEU A 151 -16.49 -0.80 1.46
C LEU A 151 -16.76 -2.20 2.00
N LEU A 152 -16.13 -3.21 1.40
CA LEU A 152 -16.31 -4.63 1.73
C LEU A 152 -15.09 -5.15 2.49
N ASP A 153 -15.31 -5.92 3.55
CA ASP A 153 -14.21 -6.63 4.23
C ASP A 153 -14.70 -7.92 4.88
N GLY A 154 -13.92 -8.99 4.76
CA GLY A 154 -14.16 -10.26 5.46
C GLY A 154 -14.01 -10.16 6.98
N ALA A 155 -13.29 -9.15 7.50
CA ALA A 155 -13.16 -8.91 8.93
C ALA A 155 -14.46 -8.36 9.55
N PRO A 156 -14.67 -8.57 10.87
CA PRO A 156 -15.87 -8.09 11.57
C PRO A 156 -15.80 -6.60 11.95
N GLN A 157 -14.72 -5.88 11.58
CA GLN A 157 -14.54 -4.46 11.90
C GLN A 157 -13.66 -3.74 10.90
N VAL A 158 -13.88 -2.44 10.77
CA VAL A 158 -13.01 -1.52 10.05
C VAL A 158 -11.73 -1.30 10.85
N LEU A 159 -10.58 -1.19 10.18
CA LEU A 159 -9.26 -0.94 10.79
C LEU A 159 -8.94 -1.91 11.94
N PRO A 160 -8.89 -3.24 11.71
CA PRO A 160 -8.69 -4.22 12.78
C PRO A 160 -7.49 -3.92 13.71
N PRO A 161 -6.31 -3.49 13.23
CA PRO A 161 -5.16 -3.19 14.08
C PRO A 161 -5.38 -2.03 15.06
N PHE A 162 -6.33 -1.13 14.78
CA PHE A 162 -6.63 0.04 15.62
C PHE A 162 -7.55 -0.29 16.81
N GLY A 163 -8.14 -1.48 16.83
CA GLY A 163 -9.07 -1.90 17.88
C GLY A 163 -10.50 -1.42 17.67
N LYS A 164 -11.41 -1.97 18.50
CA LYS A 164 -12.87 -1.80 18.33
C LYS A 164 -13.36 -0.36 18.43
N ARG A 165 -12.73 0.46 19.29
CA ARG A 165 -13.18 1.84 19.52
C ARG A 165 -12.91 2.74 18.32
N LEU A 166 -11.66 2.72 17.83
CA LEU A 166 -11.26 3.54 16.68
C LEU A 166 -11.86 3.00 15.38
N GLY A 167 -11.92 1.67 15.20
CA GLY A 167 -12.60 1.07 14.05
C GLY A 167 -14.06 1.50 13.93
N ARG A 168 -14.84 1.44 15.02
CA ARG A 168 -16.22 1.94 15.03
C ARG A 168 -16.31 3.44 14.76
N LYS A 169 -15.34 4.24 15.24
CA LYS A 169 -15.30 5.67 14.96
C LYS A 169 -15.06 5.94 13.47
N ALA A 170 -14.12 5.23 12.86
CA ALA A 170 -13.83 5.33 11.43
C ALA A 170 -15.04 4.90 10.59
N GLN A 171 -15.65 3.75 10.89
CA GLN A 171 -16.86 3.26 10.22
C GLN A 171 -17.98 4.30 10.22
N ARG A 172 -18.36 4.80 11.40
CA ARG A 172 -19.39 5.84 11.54
C ARG A 172 -19.07 7.12 10.78
N THR A 173 -17.79 7.44 10.64
CA THR A 173 -17.37 8.61 9.87
C THR A 173 -17.59 8.38 8.39
N LEU A 174 -17.26 7.21 7.85
CA LEU A 174 -17.51 6.83 6.46
C LEU A 174 -19.01 6.74 6.16
N GLU A 175 -19.79 6.09 7.03
CA GLU A 175 -21.26 5.97 6.89
C GLU A 175 -21.94 7.36 6.84
N LYS A 176 -21.45 8.34 7.60
CA LYS A 176 -21.95 9.73 7.54
C LYS A 176 -21.63 10.43 6.21
N GLU A 177 -20.62 9.97 5.49
CA GLU A 177 -20.30 10.44 4.14
C GLU A 177 -21.06 9.67 3.05
N GLY A 178 -22.01 8.79 3.43
CA GLY A 178 -22.81 8.01 2.49
C GLY A 178 -22.21 6.68 2.07
N VAL A 179 -21.10 6.27 2.67
CA VAL A 179 -20.44 4.98 2.37
C VAL A 179 -21.24 3.84 2.99
N GLN A 180 -21.48 2.79 2.21
CA GLN A 180 -22.08 1.54 2.65
C GLN A 180 -20.97 0.56 3.06
N VAL A 181 -20.88 0.28 4.37
CA VAL A 181 -19.81 -0.58 4.93
C VAL A 181 -20.37 -1.97 5.19
N HIS A 182 -19.88 -2.96 4.48
CA HIS A 182 -20.23 -4.37 4.62
C HIS A 182 -19.04 -5.15 5.22
N LEU A 183 -19.20 -5.54 6.46
CA LEU A 183 -18.23 -6.35 7.21
C LEU A 183 -18.67 -7.80 7.25
N ASN A 184 -17.75 -8.72 7.51
CA ASN A 184 -17.92 -10.16 7.34
C ASN A 184 -18.31 -10.53 5.89
N ALA A 185 -17.97 -9.69 4.94
CA ALA A 185 -18.26 -9.82 3.51
C ALA A 185 -17.01 -10.36 2.80
N MET A 186 -16.96 -11.64 2.60
CA MET A 186 -15.87 -12.32 1.87
C MET A 186 -16.16 -12.26 0.37
N VAL A 187 -15.34 -11.53 -0.36
CA VAL A 187 -15.46 -11.47 -1.84
C VAL A 187 -15.09 -12.82 -2.43
N THR A 188 -16.00 -13.36 -3.22
CA THR A 188 -15.89 -14.68 -3.86
C THR A 188 -15.67 -14.61 -5.36
N ASP A 189 -16.10 -13.50 -6.00
CA ASP A 189 -15.88 -13.29 -7.43
C ASP A 189 -15.82 -11.80 -7.79
N VAL A 190 -15.02 -11.50 -8.83
CA VAL A 190 -14.89 -10.15 -9.41
C VAL A 190 -14.85 -10.29 -10.93
N THR A 191 -15.79 -9.62 -11.60
CA THR A 191 -15.89 -9.58 -13.06
C THR A 191 -15.71 -8.15 -13.59
N ALA A 192 -15.86 -7.96 -14.89
CA ALA A 192 -15.84 -6.64 -15.52
C ALA A 192 -16.86 -5.67 -14.92
N ASP A 193 -18.03 -6.16 -14.52
CA ASP A 193 -19.16 -5.33 -14.09
C ASP A 193 -19.61 -5.58 -12.65
N THR A 194 -19.20 -6.69 -12.04
CA THR A 194 -19.73 -7.11 -10.74
C THR A 194 -18.66 -7.47 -9.71
N VAL A 195 -19.05 -7.39 -8.44
CA VAL A 195 -18.37 -8.02 -7.31
C VAL A 195 -19.40 -8.85 -6.56
N THR A 196 -19.11 -10.13 -6.37
CA THR A 196 -19.92 -11.03 -5.55
C THR A 196 -19.20 -11.26 -4.22
N TYR A 197 -19.93 -11.16 -3.13
CA TYR A 197 -19.43 -11.49 -1.80
C TYR A 197 -20.41 -12.36 -1.03
N LYS A 198 -19.87 -13.19 -0.14
CA LYS A 198 -20.62 -14.03 0.79
C LYS A 198 -20.56 -13.40 2.19
N ASP A 199 -21.71 -13.19 2.81
CA ASP A 199 -21.76 -12.84 4.23
C ASP A 199 -21.36 -14.07 5.07
N MET A 200 -20.30 -13.91 5.86
CA MET A 200 -19.71 -15.01 6.65
C MET A 200 -20.58 -15.46 7.84
N LYS A 201 -21.68 -14.73 8.14
CA LYS A 201 -22.61 -15.07 9.22
C LYS A 201 -23.88 -15.72 8.71
N THR A 202 -24.46 -15.16 7.63
CA THR A 202 -25.73 -15.65 7.06
C THR A 202 -25.49 -16.65 5.94
N GLU A 203 -24.27 -16.69 5.39
CA GLU A 203 -23.87 -17.45 4.20
C GLU A 203 -24.57 -17.00 2.90
N GLU A 204 -25.32 -15.90 2.95
CA GLU A 204 -25.98 -15.34 1.78
C GLU A 204 -24.96 -14.71 0.81
N GLU A 205 -25.17 -14.93 -0.47
CA GLU A 205 -24.39 -14.27 -1.51
C GLU A 205 -25.09 -13.03 -2.02
N THR A 206 -24.34 -11.96 -2.20
CA THR A 206 -24.80 -10.69 -2.74
C THR A 206 -23.88 -10.27 -3.87
N THR A 207 -24.48 -9.85 -4.99
CA THR A 207 -23.75 -9.32 -6.14
C THR A 207 -24.03 -7.83 -6.28
N LEU A 208 -22.97 -7.03 -6.30
CA LEU A 208 -23.00 -5.59 -6.55
C LEU A 208 -22.55 -5.31 -7.98
N THR A 209 -23.26 -4.45 -8.70
CA THR A 209 -22.88 -3.99 -10.03
C THR A 209 -22.19 -2.63 -9.91
N GLY A 210 -21.00 -2.49 -10.50
CA GLY A 210 -20.23 -1.25 -10.44
C GLY A 210 -19.07 -1.24 -11.44
N ALA A 211 -18.83 -0.08 -12.05
CA ALA A 211 -17.77 0.08 -13.03
C ALA A 211 -16.37 0.14 -12.42
N THR A 212 -16.26 0.73 -11.23
CA THR A 212 -14.96 0.91 -10.55
C THR A 212 -14.86 0.00 -9.34
N LYS A 213 -13.93 -0.95 -9.41
CA LYS A 213 -13.59 -1.88 -8.33
C LYS A 213 -12.13 -1.69 -7.97
N ILE A 214 -11.82 -1.70 -6.69
CA ILE A 214 -10.49 -1.46 -6.16
C ILE A 214 -10.19 -2.50 -5.09
N TRP A 215 -9.04 -3.16 -5.23
CA TRP A 215 -8.60 -4.18 -4.30
C TRP A 215 -7.54 -3.62 -3.35
N SER A 216 -7.88 -3.45 -2.09
CA SER A 216 -6.97 -3.03 -1.02
C SER A 216 -6.80 -4.07 0.08
N ALA A 217 -7.37 -5.27 -0.14
CA ALA A 217 -7.26 -6.40 0.77
C ALA A 217 -6.02 -7.24 0.44
N GLY A 218 -5.34 -7.68 1.50
CA GLY A 218 -4.22 -8.61 1.37
C GLY A 218 -2.93 -8.01 0.83
N VAL A 219 -1.83 -8.54 1.39
CA VAL A 219 -0.47 -8.30 0.94
C VAL A 219 0.26 -9.63 0.87
N ALA A 220 1.15 -9.79 -0.10
CA ALA A 220 2.06 -10.92 -0.20
C ALA A 220 3.49 -10.40 -0.25
N ALA A 221 4.39 -11.05 0.47
CA ALA A 221 5.81 -10.73 0.41
C ALA A 221 6.33 -10.91 -1.03
N SER A 222 7.40 -10.19 -1.37
CA SER A 222 8.06 -10.35 -2.68
C SER A 222 8.45 -11.80 -2.94
N PRO A 223 8.33 -12.30 -4.17
CA PRO A 223 8.78 -13.65 -4.57
C PRO A 223 10.24 -13.95 -4.22
N LEU A 224 11.09 -12.92 -4.12
CA LEU A 224 12.49 -13.06 -3.67
C LEU A 224 12.59 -13.65 -2.27
N GLY A 225 11.58 -13.42 -1.40
CA GLY A 225 11.50 -14.03 -0.09
C GLY A 225 11.44 -15.56 -0.17
N LYS A 226 10.59 -16.09 -1.03
CA LYS A 226 10.45 -17.53 -1.23
C LYS A 226 11.75 -18.15 -1.76
N MET A 227 12.39 -17.50 -2.71
CA MET A 227 13.68 -17.93 -3.28
C MET A 227 14.78 -18.06 -2.20
N VAL A 228 14.87 -17.06 -1.33
CA VAL A 228 15.83 -17.08 -0.20
C VAL A 228 15.44 -18.15 0.82
N ALA A 229 14.15 -18.27 1.17
CA ALA A 229 13.67 -19.25 2.14
C ALA A 229 13.96 -20.70 1.71
N GLU A 230 13.72 -21.03 0.45
CA GLU A 230 14.00 -22.36 -0.12
C GLU A 230 15.48 -22.72 -0.04
N GLN A 231 16.38 -21.78 -0.37
CA GLN A 231 17.82 -22.02 -0.32
C GLN A 231 18.36 -22.09 1.13
N ALA A 232 17.80 -21.26 2.02
CA ALA A 232 18.21 -21.24 3.43
C ALA A 232 17.57 -22.35 4.27
N GLY A 233 16.62 -23.11 3.72
CA GLY A 233 15.91 -24.17 4.44
C GLY A 233 15.00 -23.64 5.56
N VAL A 234 14.45 -22.43 5.42
CA VAL A 234 13.55 -21.79 6.39
C VAL A 234 12.12 -21.73 5.87
N GLU A 235 11.15 -21.61 6.78
CA GLU A 235 9.75 -21.56 6.42
C GLU A 235 9.32 -20.14 5.99
N ALA A 236 8.39 -20.07 5.05
CA ALA A 236 7.62 -18.87 4.74
C ALA A 236 6.16 -19.08 5.16
N ASP A 237 5.52 -18.02 5.67
CA ASP A 237 4.12 -18.08 6.03
C ASP A 237 3.21 -18.00 4.78
N ARG A 238 1.87 -18.06 4.99
CA ARG A 238 0.89 -18.01 3.89
C ARG A 238 0.93 -16.72 3.06
N ALA A 239 1.46 -15.65 3.62
CA ALA A 239 1.66 -14.38 2.91
C ALA A 239 3.05 -14.30 2.24
N GLY A 240 3.84 -15.38 2.27
CA GLY A 240 5.19 -15.43 1.72
C GLY A 240 6.25 -14.77 2.60
N ARG A 241 5.93 -14.37 3.84
CA ARG A 241 6.90 -13.77 4.75
C ARG A 241 7.82 -14.84 5.32
N VAL A 242 9.11 -14.59 5.26
CA VAL A 242 10.17 -15.51 5.63
C VAL A 242 10.46 -15.47 7.13
N SER A 243 10.53 -16.61 7.77
CA SER A 243 10.98 -16.73 9.15
C SER A 243 12.45 -16.32 9.24
N VAL A 244 12.74 -15.30 10.03
CA VAL A 244 14.11 -14.80 10.26
C VAL A 244 14.52 -15.03 11.72
N ASN A 245 15.82 -15.03 11.95
CA ASN A 245 16.39 -15.06 13.30
C ASN A 245 16.12 -13.72 14.03
N GLU A 246 16.34 -13.70 15.33
CA GLU A 246 16.12 -12.48 16.14
C GLU A 246 17.00 -11.30 15.70
N ASP A 247 18.14 -11.55 15.11
CA ASP A 247 19.06 -10.55 14.55
C ASP A 247 18.77 -10.18 13.08
N LEU A 248 17.63 -10.64 12.52
CA LEU A 248 17.19 -10.48 11.14
C LEU A 248 18.02 -11.22 10.10
N THR A 249 18.90 -12.14 10.50
CA THR A 249 19.57 -13.07 9.58
C THR A 249 18.63 -14.20 9.16
N VAL A 250 18.98 -14.92 8.07
CA VAL A 250 18.15 -15.98 7.50
C VAL A 250 18.80 -17.36 7.69
N GLY A 251 18.16 -18.23 8.46
CA GLY A 251 18.65 -19.59 8.71
C GLY A 251 20.06 -19.60 9.31
N GLU A 252 20.97 -20.34 8.69
CA GLU A 252 22.38 -20.39 9.10
C GLU A 252 23.28 -19.36 8.40
N HIS A 253 22.72 -18.55 7.50
CA HIS A 253 23.46 -17.54 6.73
C HIS A 253 23.64 -16.23 7.53
N ASN A 254 24.76 -16.13 8.23
CA ASN A 254 25.06 -14.97 9.09
C ASN A 254 25.30 -13.65 8.30
N ASN A 255 25.42 -13.70 6.98
CA ASN A 255 25.66 -12.56 6.09
C ASN A 255 24.48 -12.23 5.18
N VAL A 256 23.33 -12.91 5.34
CA VAL A 256 22.11 -12.66 4.59
C VAL A 256 21.02 -12.19 5.56
N TYR A 257 20.55 -10.99 5.37
CA TYR A 257 19.54 -10.33 6.20
C TYR A 257 18.27 -10.07 5.40
N MET A 258 17.14 -10.15 6.08
CA MET A 258 15.86 -9.73 5.52
C MET A 258 15.17 -8.72 6.43
N VAL A 259 14.52 -7.70 5.83
CA VAL A 259 13.88 -6.61 6.59
C VAL A 259 12.53 -6.20 5.99
N GLY A 260 11.71 -5.55 6.78
CA GLY A 260 10.45 -4.95 6.33
C GLY A 260 9.31 -5.95 6.18
N ASP A 261 8.46 -5.73 5.17
CA ASP A 261 7.23 -6.51 4.97
C ASP A 261 7.46 -7.97 4.57
N MET A 262 8.69 -8.34 4.28
CA MET A 262 9.07 -9.69 3.86
C MET A 262 9.31 -10.65 5.02
N ILE A 263 9.41 -10.16 6.26
CA ILE A 263 9.80 -10.98 7.40
C ILE A 263 8.61 -11.45 8.24
N SER A 264 8.76 -12.63 8.83
CA SER A 264 7.93 -13.17 9.89
C SER A 264 8.77 -13.31 11.16
N LEU A 265 8.65 -12.35 12.08
CA LEU A 265 9.34 -12.33 13.37
C LEU A 265 8.38 -11.83 14.43
N ASN A 266 8.16 -12.63 15.49
CA ASN A 266 7.39 -12.23 16.68
C ASN A 266 6.04 -11.52 16.39
N ARG A 267 5.39 -11.86 15.25
CA ARG A 267 4.14 -11.23 14.77
C ARG A 267 4.27 -9.72 14.53
N LEU A 268 5.44 -9.24 14.15
CA LEU A 268 5.64 -7.85 13.75
C LEU A 268 4.68 -7.50 12.60
N PRO A 269 4.06 -6.30 12.67
CA PRO A 269 3.17 -5.86 11.59
C PRO A 269 3.97 -5.43 10.36
N GLY A 270 3.39 -5.58 9.16
CA GLY A 270 3.92 -4.98 7.93
C GLY A 270 3.72 -3.47 7.93
N LEU A 271 4.62 -2.75 8.56
CA LEU A 271 4.62 -1.30 8.69
C LEU A 271 5.97 -0.72 8.29
N ALA A 272 5.95 0.47 7.70
CA ALA A 272 7.16 1.21 7.33
C ALA A 272 8.14 1.36 8.51
N GLN A 273 7.64 1.51 9.74
CA GLN A 273 8.48 1.62 10.94
C GLN A 273 9.29 0.36 11.24
N VAL A 274 8.74 -0.83 10.97
CA VAL A 274 9.48 -2.10 11.10
C VAL A 274 10.61 -2.14 10.08
N ALA A 275 10.35 -1.75 8.84
CA ALA A 275 11.36 -1.69 7.78
C ALA A 275 12.48 -0.69 8.09
N ILE A 276 12.13 0.53 8.52
CA ILE A 276 13.10 1.59 8.85
C ILE A 276 14.01 1.18 10.02
N GLN A 277 13.41 0.65 11.09
CA GLN A 277 14.17 0.23 12.29
C GLN A 277 14.98 -1.03 12.01
N GLY A 278 14.41 -2.00 11.27
CA GLY A 278 15.12 -3.21 10.85
C GLY A 278 16.31 -2.89 9.96
N GLY A 279 16.16 -2.01 8.97
CA GLY A 279 17.27 -1.57 8.13
C GLY A 279 18.38 -0.86 8.92
N ALA A 280 18.02 0.00 9.87
CA ALA A 280 19.00 0.66 10.76
C ALA A 280 19.71 -0.34 11.67
N HIS A 281 19.00 -1.36 12.16
CA HIS A 281 19.57 -2.43 12.98
C HIS A 281 20.58 -3.25 12.18
N VAL A 282 20.20 -3.74 11.00
CA VAL A 282 21.09 -4.52 10.12
C VAL A 282 22.34 -3.73 9.73
N ALA A 283 22.20 -2.42 9.45
CA ALA A 283 23.34 -1.55 9.15
C ALA A 283 24.36 -1.54 10.29
N LYS A 284 23.90 -1.49 11.55
CA LYS A 284 24.80 -1.57 12.75
C LYS A 284 25.50 -2.93 12.85
N LEU A 285 24.76 -4.04 12.57
CA LEU A 285 25.35 -5.38 12.61
C LEU A 285 26.44 -5.55 11.53
N ILE A 286 26.20 -5.07 10.30
CA ILE A 286 27.16 -5.11 9.21
C ILE A 286 28.38 -4.26 9.55
N GLN A 287 28.17 -3.05 10.09
CA GLN A 287 29.24 -2.17 10.50
C GLN A 287 30.11 -2.81 11.60
N ALA A 288 29.50 -3.48 12.57
CA ALA A 288 30.23 -4.19 13.63
C ALA A 288 31.11 -5.32 13.10
N LYS A 289 30.70 -5.98 12.01
CA LYS A 289 31.52 -7.03 11.35
C LYS A 289 32.70 -6.48 10.56
N VAL A 290 32.56 -5.27 10.00
CA VAL A 290 33.61 -4.65 9.17
C VAL A 290 34.64 -3.90 10.05
N ASP A 291 34.20 -3.41 11.21
CA ASP A 291 35.04 -2.65 12.14
C ASP A 291 35.68 -3.61 13.16
N GLU A 292 36.96 -3.95 12.97
CA GLU A 292 37.71 -4.86 13.84
C GLU A 292 37.87 -4.32 15.29
N GLU A 293 37.73 -3.00 15.49
CA GLU A 293 37.74 -2.37 16.81
C GLU A 293 36.35 -2.29 17.46
N SER A 294 35.30 -2.73 16.78
CA SER A 294 33.93 -2.67 17.25
C SER A 294 33.71 -3.59 18.45
N THR A 295 33.19 -3.05 19.54
CA THR A 295 32.71 -3.83 20.68
C THR A 295 31.23 -4.20 20.57
N ALA A 296 30.58 -3.87 19.46
CA ALA A 296 29.18 -4.13 19.24
C ALA A 296 28.93 -5.65 19.08
N ASN A 297 27.80 -6.11 19.58
CA ASN A 297 27.38 -7.50 19.43
C ASN A 297 26.90 -7.75 18.01
N GLU A 298 27.64 -8.55 17.23
CA GLU A 298 27.29 -8.91 15.85
C GLU A 298 25.98 -9.70 15.70
N LYS A 299 25.42 -10.19 16.81
CA LYS A 299 24.17 -10.96 16.89
C LYS A 299 23.17 -10.31 17.83
N GLU A 300 23.18 -8.98 17.95
CA GLU A 300 22.18 -8.27 18.75
C GLU A 300 20.78 -8.53 18.19
N ALA A 301 19.84 -8.90 19.04
CA ALA A 301 18.45 -9.12 18.65
C ALA A 301 17.78 -7.80 18.27
N PHE A 302 16.95 -7.86 17.23
CA PHE A 302 16.16 -6.72 16.80
C PHE A 302 15.02 -6.43 17.78
N ASP A 303 15.06 -5.29 18.43
CA ASP A 303 14.03 -4.80 19.32
C ASP A 303 13.21 -3.70 18.61
N TYR A 304 11.97 -4.04 18.26
CA TYR A 304 11.07 -3.11 17.58
C TYR A 304 10.38 -2.17 18.55
N PHE A 305 10.61 -0.89 18.41
CA PHE A 305 9.88 0.15 19.13
C PHE A 305 8.60 0.56 18.38
N ASP A 306 7.44 0.17 18.91
CA ASP A 306 6.14 0.53 18.33
C ASP A 306 5.83 2.03 18.53
N LYS A 307 5.94 2.79 17.45
CA LYS A 307 5.61 4.23 17.41
C LYS A 307 4.11 4.50 17.25
N GLY A 308 3.29 3.46 17.21
CA GLY A 308 1.85 3.55 17.04
C GLY A 308 1.41 3.52 15.57
N SER A 309 0.11 3.70 15.38
CA SER A 309 -0.55 3.64 14.06
C SER A 309 -1.50 4.83 13.88
N MET A 310 -1.57 5.33 12.65
CA MET A 310 -2.44 6.43 12.27
C MET A 310 -3.07 6.13 10.90
N ALA A 311 -4.34 6.55 10.72
CA ALA A 311 -5.02 6.48 9.43
C ALA A 311 -5.96 7.68 9.26
N ILE A 312 -5.96 8.29 8.06
CA ILE A 312 -6.95 9.29 7.68
C ILE A 312 -8.24 8.57 7.30
N VAL A 313 -9.35 9.05 7.82
CA VAL A 313 -10.69 8.56 7.42
C VAL A 313 -11.31 9.47 6.38
N LYS A 314 -11.15 10.77 6.58
CA LYS A 314 -11.53 11.84 5.65
C LYS A 314 -10.80 13.13 6.03
N ARG A 315 -10.99 14.18 5.26
CA ARG A 315 -10.48 15.51 5.58
C ARG A 315 -10.90 15.93 7.00
N PHE A 316 -9.96 16.45 7.78
CA PHE A 316 -10.12 16.85 9.18
C PHE A 316 -10.51 15.71 10.14
N ASN A 317 -10.37 14.46 9.71
CA ASN A 317 -10.67 13.31 10.56
C ASN A 317 -9.69 12.17 10.33
N ALA A 318 -8.92 11.85 11.34
CA ALA A 318 -8.05 10.68 11.38
C ALA A 318 -8.25 9.92 12.69
N VAL A 319 -7.76 8.71 12.75
CA VAL A 319 -7.67 7.88 13.96
C VAL A 319 -6.21 7.63 14.28
N VAL A 320 -5.89 7.70 15.57
CA VAL A 320 -4.52 7.59 16.08
C VAL A 320 -4.52 6.67 17.29
N LYS A 321 -3.58 5.72 17.28
CA LYS A 321 -3.31 4.81 18.38
C LYS A 321 -1.82 4.87 18.70
N LEU A 322 -1.47 5.35 19.89
CA LEU A 322 -0.11 5.47 20.41
C LEU A 322 -0.01 4.66 21.71
N GLY A 323 0.45 3.43 21.61
CA GLY A 323 0.43 2.50 22.75
C GLY A 323 -0.99 2.33 23.31
N LYS A 324 -1.24 2.80 24.54
CA LYS A 324 -2.55 2.77 25.20
C LYS A 324 -3.44 3.99 24.88
N THR A 325 -2.87 5.03 24.29
CA THR A 325 -3.60 6.28 23.99
C THR A 325 -4.27 6.19 22.65
N GLU A 326 -5.58 6.42 22.63
CA GLU A 326 -6.41 6.42 21.43
C GLU A 326 -7.16 7.73 21.31
N PHE A 327 -7.00 8.42 20.20
CA PHE A 327 -7.76 9.63 19.89
C PHE A 327 -8.02 9.73 18.38
N GLY A 328 -8.79 10.74 17.96
CA GLY A 328 -9.08 10.92 16.54
C GLY A 328 -9.95 12.15 16.31
N GLY A 329 -10.39 12.34 15.07
CA GLY A 329 -11.04 13.56 14.61
C GLY A 329 -10.00 14.59 14.18
N PHE A 330 -10.26 15.88 14.42
CA PHE A 330 -9.39 16.96 14.00
C PHE A 330 -7.99 16.88 14.65
N ALA A 331 -7.92 16.59 15.96
CA ALA A 331 -6.64 16.42 16.65
C ALA A 331 -5.81 15.26 16.07
N GLY A 332 -6.46 14.14 15.73
CA GLY A 332 -5.80 13.03 15.03
C GLY A 332 -5.30 13.42 13.65
N TRP A 333 -6.07 14.21 12.92
CA TRP A 333 -5.70 14.68 11.60
C TRP A 333 -4.48 15.63 11.64
N VAL A 334 -4.42 16.57 12.60
CA VAL A 334 -3.25 17.44 12.81
C VAL A 334 -2.02 16.63 13.19
N ALA A 335 -2.17 15.65 14.09
CA ALA A 335 -1.08 14.75 14.47
C ALA A 335 -0.56 13.95 13.27
N TRP A 336 -1.46 13.46 12.41
CA TRP A 336 -1.12 12.75 11.18
C TRP A 336 -0.30 13.65 10.23
N LEU A 337 -0.75 14.89 9.96
CA LEU A 337 -0.03 15.85 9.12
C LEU A 337 1.38 16.12 9.67
N GLY A 338 1.49 16.41 10.96
CA GLY A 338 2.77 16.71 11.60
C GLY A 338 3.75 15.54 11.50
N LEU A 339 3.30 14.32 11.82
CA LEU A 339 4.14 13.14 11.73
C LEU A 339 4.62 12.88 10.30
N HIS A 340 3.71 12.86 9.33
CA HIS A 340 4.08 12.56 7.95
C HIS A 340 5.02 13.60 7.36
N LEU A 341 4.85 14.87 7.71
CA LEU A 341 5.76 15.93 7.28
C LEU A 341 7.19 15.70 7.82
N THR A 342 7.35 15.18 9.04
CA THR A 342 8.68 14.90 9.59
C THR A 342 9.41 13.78 8.87
N TYR A 343 8.66 12.80 8.31
CA TYR A 343 9.22 11.70 7.53
C TYR A 343 9.50 12.03 6.06
N VAL A 344 8.99 13.15 5.54
CA VAL A 344 9.36 13.61 4.19
C VAL A 344 10.84 13.99 4.16
N ILE A 345 11.60 13.37 3.25
CA ILE A 345 13.04 13.56 3.14
C ILE A 345 13.33 14.87 2.39
N GLY A 346 14.20 15.69 2.98
CA GLY A 346 14.70 16.93 2.41
C GLY A 346 13.80 18.15 2.63
N LEU A 347 14.42 19.28 2.94
CA LEU A 347 13.72 20.54 3.24
C LEU A 347 12.84 21.03 2.07
N ARG A 348 13.36 20.93 0.83
CA ARG A 348 12.63 21.32 -0.39
C ARG A 348 11.32 20.53 -0.52
N SER A 349 11.37 19.22 -0.33
CA SER A 349 10.18 18.37 -0.42
C SER A 349 9.18 18.66 0.71
N ARG A 350 9.66 18.89 1.95
CA ARG A 350 8.81 19.31 3.08
C ARG A 350 8.07 20.62 2.80
N LEU A 351 8.78 21.62 2.27
CA LEU A 351 8.16 22.90 1.90
C LEU A 351 7.14 22.74 0.77
N ALA A 352 7.45 21.96 -0.25
CA ALA A 352 6.52 21.67 -1.35
C ALA A 352 5.24 20.99 -0.85
N VAL A 353 5.38 19.97 0.02
CA VAL A 353 4.23 19.29 0.65
C VAL A 353 3.41 20.25 1.52
N LEU A 354 4.05 21.10 2.33
CA LEU A 354 3.36 22.09 3.15
C LEU A 354 2.54 23.07 2.30
N VAL A 355 3.13 23.62 1.23
CA VAL A 355 2.43 24.52 0.32
C VAL A 355 1.26 23.84 -0.36
N ASN A 356 1.47 22.61 -0.89
CA ASN A 356 0.40 21.85 -1.50
C ASN A 356 -0.74 21.52 -0.50
N TRP A 357 -0.42 21.15 0.73
CA TRP A 357 -1.44 20.90 1.75
C TRP A 357 -2.19 22.19 2.12
N ALA A 358 -1.47 23.30 2.31
CA ALA A 358 -2.09 24.60 2.62
C ALA A 358 -3.03 25.03 1.49
N THR A 359 -2.61 24.95 0.23
CA THR A 359 -3.47 25.28 -0.92
C THR A 359 -4.68 24.37 -0.99
N ASN A 360 -4.52 23.05 -0.84
CA ASN A 360 -5.63 22.09 -0.85
C ASN A 360 -6.59 22.27 0.34
N ILE A 361 -6.11 22.76 1.49
CA ILE A 361 -6.95 23.07 2.66
C ILE A 361 -7.73 24.36 2.44
N LEU A 362 -7.12 25.37 1.83
CA LEU A 362 -7.72 26.69 1.62
C LEU A 362 -8.61 26.74 0.38
N SER A 363 -8.22 26.07 -0.71
CA SER A 363 -9.03 26.01 -1.93
C SER A 363 -10.07 24.88 -1.84
N ARG A 364 -11.19 25.08 -2.51
CA ARG A 364 -12.15 23.99 -2.79
C ARG A 364 -11.72 23.17 -4.01
N ASP A 365 -10.85 23.75 -4.84
CA ASP A 365 -10.29 23.12 -6.03
C ASP A 365 -9.18 22.13 -5.65
N ARG A 366 -9.38 20.88 -6.01
CA ARG A 366 -8.27 19.97 -6.24
C ARG A 366 -7.83 20.19 -7.68
N GLY A 367 -6.92 21.14 -7.88
CA GLY A 367 -6.49 21.67 -9.18
C GLY A 367 -5.84 20.68 -10.13
N ASN A 368 -6.16 19.38 -10.02
CA ASN A 368 -5.54 18.40 -10.86
C ASN A 368 -6.52 17.26 -11.17
N LEU A 369 -7.55 17.58 -11.95
CA LEU A 369 -8.50 16.61 -12.53
C LEU A 369 -7.99 16.03 -13.86
N GLU A 370 -6.77 16.37 -14.30
CA GLU A 370 -6.17 15.81 -15.52
C GLU A 370 -6.04 14.29 -15.42
N ILE A 371 -6.49 13.58 -16.46
CA ILE A 371 -6.48 12.14 -16.57
C ILE A 371 -5.39 11.72 -17.54
N THR A 372 -4.49 10.85 -17.08
CA THR A 372 -3.60 10.13 -17.98
C THR A 372 -4.21 8.75 -18.26
N THR A 373 -4.43 8.44 -19.53
CA THR A 373 -5.00 7.14 -19.93
C THR A 373 -3.95 6.05 -20.14
N GLN A 374 -2.67 6.43 -20.09
CA GLN A 374 -1.55 5.55 -20.43
C GLN A 374 -1.50 4.29 -19.56
N GLN A 375 -1.57 4.43 -18.24
CA GLN A 375 -1.48 3.29 -17.31
C GLN A 375 -2.66 2.32 -17.49
N ARG A 376 -3.86 2.85 -17.73
CA ARG A 376 -5.05 2.01 -18.00
C ARG A 376 -4.91 1.24 -19.31
N ILE A 377 -4.36 1.87 -20.35
CA ILE A 377 -4.12 1.22 -21.64
C ILE A 377 -3.01 0.18 -21.50
N ALA A 378 -1.92 0.50 -20.81
CA ALA A 378 -0.80 -0.41 -20.56
C ALA A 378 -1.27 -1.68 -19.84
N ARG A 379 -2.03 -1.56 -18.74
CA ARG A 379 -2.58 -2.73 -18.02
C ARG A 379 -3.47 -3.58 -18.91
N ASN A 380 -4.35 -2.97 -19.73
CA ASN A 380 -5.21 -3.71 -20.63
C ASN A 380 -4.42 -4.48 -21.73
N ILE A 381 -3.27 -3.95 -22.15
CA ILE A 381 -2.38 -4.61 -23.11
C ILE A 381 -1.66 -5.78 -22.43
N ILE A 382 -1.10 -5.57 -21.24
CA ILE A 382 -0.41 -6.60 -20.47
C ILE A 382 -1.35 -7.77 -20.20
N ASN A 383 -2.54 -7.52 -19.66
CA ASN A 383 -3.55 -8.54 -19.38
C ASN A 383 -4.02 -9.31 -20.63
N LYS A 384 -3.92 -8.71 -21.84
CA LYS A 384 -4.23 -9.41 -23.10
C LYS A 384 -3.09 -10.27 -23.61
N ASN A 385 -1.85 -9.91 -23.32
CA ASN A 385 -0.67 -10.63 -23.77
C ASN A 385 -0.32 -11.81 -22.83
N GLU A 386 -0.83 -11.81 -21.60
CA GLU A 386 -0.66 -12.90 -20.62
C GLU A 386 -1.74 -14.00 -20.77
N LYS A 387 -2.72 -13.83 -21.65
CA LYS A 387 -3.75 -14.81 -22.03
C LYS A 387 -3.38 -15.49 -23.35
#